data_00239f46b0cec4d8aead405445cb13b3
#
_entry.id   00239f46b0cec4d8aead405445cb13b3
#
_cell.length_a   1.000
_cell.length_b   1.000
_cell.length_c   1.000
_cell.angle_alpha   90.00
_cell.angle_beta   90.00
_cell.angle_gamma   90.00
#
_symmetry.space_group_name_H-M   'P 1'
#
loop_
_entity.id
_entity.type
_entity.pdbx_description
1 polymer ?
#
loop_
_entity_poly.entity_id
_entity_poly.type
_entity_poly.pdbx_seq_one_letter_code
_entity_poly.pdbx_strand_id
1 'polypeptide(L)'
;MTTGLQRRFLIPLCVFVLTACSTGHVADPLKPPLTSLGNIQLPKETGTPAFDLLTMDPRVGRLYVPHSSVATLEVVDVRERKLAGRVSNLPGIKAVALTSDPNIVYTSMGTGIGIVDVGGLKLSKTLTVSGTPDAIQYDRVHDVILAGISGAKTEVAFIDPKTQTVTGTVEVPGKPELMDVNETAGLVYLAINDKNAVVAIDPVSRSITKTFKGCDIKGPTGVAYDSEQGLLFVASSPQLCVVDVVIEQCRGVVDIGKGTDQIAFNPHTHHVYTANSATKDISVVDSTTLKPLGVAGSGRGAGTMAIDPTTDRVYVMAARSGIVGVYHDP
;
A
#
# COMPACT_ATOMS: atom_id res chain seq x y z
N MET A 1 63.28 9.69 82.42
CA MET A 1 61.86 9.96 82.59
C MET A 1 61.59 11.24 81.78
N THR A 2 61.19 11.17 80.53
CA THR A 2 60.67 12.32 79.76
C THR A 2 60.02 11.76 78.50
N THR A 3 58.71 11.88 78.49
CA THR A 3 57.81 11.44 77.45
C THR A 3 57.80 12.47 76.30
N GLY A 4 58.20 12.04 75.13
CA GLY A 4 58.15 12.86 73.92
C GLY A 4 56.80 12.66 73.24
N LEU A 5 56.11 13.80 73.04
CA LEU A 5 54.84 13.90 72.34
C LEU A 5 55.08 14.09 70.86
N GLN A 6 54.76 13.12 70.00
CA GLN A 6 54.79 13.26 68.54
C GLN A 6 53.45 13.82 68.08
N ARG A 7 53.45 15.02 67.49
CA ARG A 7 52.31 15.62 66.78
C ARG A 7 52.29 15.04 65.37
N ARG A 8 51.18 14.32 65.04
CA ARG A 8 50.84 13.91 63.66
C ARG A 8 50.11 15.06 62.97
N PHE A 9 50.67 15.53 61.90
CA PHE A 9 49.95 16.45 60.98
C PHE A 9 49.04 15.61 60.10
N LEU A 10 47.71 15.89 60.12
CA LEU A 10 46.74 15.40 59.17
C LEU A 10 46.69 16.41 58.02
N ILE A 11 47.01 15.94 56.81
CA ILE A 11 46.80 16.66 55.55
C ILE A 11 45.40 16.31 55.07
N PRO A 12 44.49 17.28 54.82
CA PRO A 12 43.20 16.97 54.23
C PRO A 12 43.34 16.67 52.72
N LEU A 13 42.88 15.46 52.36
CA LEU A 13 42.79 15.01 50.95
C LEU A 13 41.58 15.66 50.33
N CYS A 14 41.78 16.71 49.52
CA CYS A 14 40.71 17.29 48.67
C CYS A 14 40.41 16.34 47.52
N VAL A 15 39.29 15.65 47.62
CA VAL A 15 38.74 14.89 46.50
C VAL A 15 38.03 15.83 45.55
N PHE A 16 38.65 16.09 44.40
CA PHE A 16 37.99 16.77 43.28
C PHE A 16 37.04 15.78 42.61
N VAL A 17 35.74 15.96 42.82
CA VAL A 17 34.71 15.27 42.05
C VAL A 17 34.61 16.00 40.69
N LEU A 18 35.18 15.41 39.66
CA LEU A 18 34.94 15.80 38.27
C LEU A 18 33.54 15.34 37.87
N THR A 19 32.55 16.20 37.94
CA THR A 19 31.26 16.01 37.28
C THR A 19 31.50 16.10 35.77
N ALA A 20 31.59 14.94 35.10
CA ALA A 20 31.48 14.86 33.67
C ALA A 20 30.08 15.23 33.25
N CYS A 21 29.86 16.45 32.76
CA CYS A 21 28.68 16.77 31.99
C CYS A 21 28.70 15.91 30.70
N SER A 22 27.94 14.82 30.69
CA SER A 22 27.59 14.15 29.47
C SER A 22 26.68 15.09 28.69
N THR A 23 27.22 15.76 27.69
CA THR A 23 26.43 16.38 26.64
C THR A 23 25.66 15.25 25.95
N GLY A 24 24.42 15.03 26.40
CA GLY A 24 23.50 14.15 25.69
C GLY A 24 23.45 14.67 24.25
N HIS A 25 23.95 13.88 23.30
CA HIS A 25 23.62 14.09 21.90
C HIS A 25 22.10 13.95 21.81
N VAL A 26 21.41 15.07 21.70
CA VAL A 26 20.03 15.10 21.19
C VAL A 26 20.20 14.63 19.76
N ALA A 27 19.77 13.40 19.49
CA ALA A 27 19.73 12.91 18.12
C ALA A 27 18.94 13.95 17.30
N ASP A 28 19.53 14.46 16.24
CA ASP A 28 18.83 15.33 15.30
C ASP A 28 17.50 14.63 14.96
N PRO A 29 16.37 15.38 14.95
CA PRO A 29 15.10 14.80 14.55
C PRO A 29 15.33 14.20 13.16
N LEU A 30 15.15 12.88 13.03
CA LEU A 30 15.32 12.16 11.78
C LEU A 30 14.56 12.93 10.69
N LYS A 31 15.28 13.31 9.64
CA LYS A 31 14.68 13.97 8.47
C LYS A 31 13.50 13.09 8.01
N PRO A 32 12.31 13.66 7.75
CA PRO A 32 11.19 12.86 7.24
C PRO A 32 11.64 12.06 6.01
N PRO A 33 11.29 10.78 5.92
CA PRO A 33 11.74 9.91 4.82
C PRO A 33 11.21 10.37 3.45
N LEU A 34 10.11 11.13 3.45
CA LEU A 34 9.50 11.68 2.25
C LEU A 34 9.46 13.21 2.30
N THR A 35 9.74 13.83 1.16
CA THR A 35 9.61 15.29 0.97
C THR A 35 8.24 15.60 0.35
N SER A 36 7.44 16.44 1.02
CA SER A 36 6.16 16.88 0.45
C SER A 36 6.40 17.81 -0.74
N LEU A 37 5.81 17.48 -1.87
CA LEU A 37 5.79 18.32 -3.07
C LEU A 37 4.51 19.16 -3.19
N GLY A 38 3.61 19.09 -2.20
CA GLY A 38 2.31 19.78 -2.18
C GLY A 38 1.17 18.84 -2.54
N ASN A 39 0.07 19.41 -3.04
CA ASN A 39 -1.20 18.70 -3.16
C ASN A 39 -1.83 18.86 -4.54
N ILE A 40 -2.68 17.89 -4.89
CA ILE A 40 -3.64 18.00 -6.02
C ILE A 40 -5.03 18.04 -5.41
N GLN A 41 -5.77 19.13 -5.66
CA GLN A 41 -7.12 19.30 -5.14
C GLN A 41 -8.12 18.64 -6.09
N LEU A 42 -8.93 17.72 -5.57
CA LEU A 42 -10.08 17.17 -6.30
C LEU A 42 -11.32 18.07 -6.12
N PRO A 43 -12.30 17.99 -7.02
CA PRO A 43 -13.55 18.71 -6.88
C PRO A 43 -14.24 18.45 -5.55
N LYS A 44 -14.72 19.50 -4.92
CA LYS A 44 -15.49 19.39 -3.67
C LYS A 44 -16.90 18.94 -4.01
N GLU A 45 -17.33 17.89 -3.31
CA GLU A 45 -18.70 17.37 -3.39
C GLU A 45 -19.45 17.64 -2.09
N THR A 46 -20.78 17.56 -2.14
CA THR A 46 -21.62 17.63 -0.95
C THR A 46 -21.60 16.30 -0.18
N GLY A 47 -21.59 16.39 1.14
CA GLY A 47 -21.58 15.22 2.02
C GLY A 47 -20.17 14.83 2.50
N THR A 48 -20.06 13.64 3.07
CA THR A 48 -18.77 13.11 3.54
C THR A 48 -18.06 12.43 2.37
N PRO A 49 -16.93 12.95 1.92
CA PRO A 49 -16.20 12.34 0.81
C PRO A 49 -15.64 10.97 1.22
N ALA A 50 -15.79 10.00 0.33
CA ALA A 50 -15.20 8.69 0.45
C ALA A 50 -14.49 8.34 -0.86
N PHE A 51 -13.25 7.91 -0.72
CA PHE A 51 -12.37 7.48 -1.80
C PHE A 51 -11.86 6.09 -1.47
N ASP A 52 -11.41 5.39 -2.50
CA ASP A 52 -10.95 4.03 -2.36
C ASP A 52 -9.57 3.85 -3.02
N LEU A 53 -9.19 2.64 -3.44
CA LEU A 53 -7.83 2.25 -3.82
C LEU A 53 -7.31 3.03 -5.04
N LEU A 54 -6.20 3.74 -4.85
CA LEU A 54 -5.56 4.51 -5.91
C LEU A 54 -4.77 3.60 -6.86
N THR A 55 -4.73 3.97 -8.14
CA THR A 55 -3.90 3.29 -9.14
C THR A 55 -3.16 4.31 -9.99
N MET A 56 -1.83 4.18 -10.09
CA MET A 56 -0.98 5.03 -10.93
C MET A 56 -0.63 4.31 -12.24
N ASP A 57 -0.82 5.00 -13.36
CA ASP A 57 -0.27 4.58 -14.65
C ASP A 57 0.92 5.47 -15.03
N PRO A 58 2.15 5.03 -14.78
CA PRO A 58 3.35 5.81 -15.06
C PRO A 58 3.60 6.00 -16.57
N ARG A 59 3.08 5.10 -17.43
CA ARG A 59 3.23 5.17 -18.89
C ARG A 59 2.69 6.47 -19.47
N VAL A 60 1.58 6.93 -18.93
CA VAL A 60 0.85 8.13 -19.40
C VAL A 60 0.77 9.24 -18.36
N GLY A 61 1.28 9.02 -17.14
CA GLY A 61 1.25 10.00 -16.05
C GLY A 61 -0.17 10.26 -15.53
N ARG A 62 -0.98 9.20 -15.41
CA ARG A 62 -2.35 9.28 -14.90
C ARG A 62 -2.49 8.59 -13.57
N LEU A 63 -3.08 9.29 -12.60
CA LEU A 63 -3.52 8.71 -11.34
C LEU A 63 -5.04 8.56 -11.39
N TYR A 64 -5.50 7.34 -11.15
CA TYR A 64 -6.92 6.98 -11.05
C TYR A 64 -7.33 6.98 -9.60
N VAL A 65 -8.37 7.77 -9.27
CA VAL A 65 -8.85 7.94 -7.91
C VAL A 65 -10.35 7.58 -7.85
N PRO A 66 -10.70 6.39 -7.39
CA PRO A 66 -12.08 6.00 -7.15
C PRO A 66 -12.73 6.90 -6.11
N HIS A 67 -13.78 7.61 -6.47
CA HIS A 67 -14.55 8.51 -5.61
C HIS A 67 -15.90 7.87 -5.31
N SER A 68 -15.89 6.93 -4.36
CA SER A 68 -17.00 6.01 -4.10
C SER A 68 -18.26 6.71 -3.61
N SER A 69 -18.15 7.83 -2.84
CA SER A 69 -19.31 8.57 -2.35
C SER A 69 -20.16 9.24 -3.43
N VAL A 70 -19.60 9.48 -4.63
CA VAL A 70 -20.29 10.11 -5.75
C VAL A 70 -20.31 9.25 -7.01
N ALA A 71 -19.91 7.99 -6.89
CA ALA A 71 -19.93 7.00 -7.99
C ALA A 71 -19.15 7.46 -9.24
N THR A 72 -17.94 8.02 -9.03
CA THR A 72 -17.09 8.53 -10.12
C THR A 72 -15.68 7.99 -10.02
N LEU A 73 -14.97 7.96 -11.15
CA LEU A 73 -13.54 7.80 -11.24
C LEU A 73 -12.93 9.15 -11.63
N GLU A 74 -12.12 9.71 -10.75
CA GLU A 74 -11.35 10.90 -11.05
C GLU A 74 -10.06 10.49 -11.79
N VAL A 75 -9.82 11.08 -12.94
CA VAL A 75 -8.60 10.89 -13.72
C VAL A 75 -7.73 12.12 -13.54
N VAL A 76 -6.60 11.95 -12.87
CA VAL A 76 -5.69 13.05 -12.55
C VAL A 76 -4.46 12.98 -13.45
N ASP A 77 -4.12 14.09 -14.10
CA ASP A 77 -2.82 14.27 -14.73
C ASP A 77 -1.80 14.67 -13.65
N VAL A 78 -0.86 13.78 -13.36
CA VAL A 78 0.14 14.01 -12.30
C VAL A 78 1.26 14.96 -12.72
N ARG A 79 1.50 15.13 -14.02
CA ARG A 79 2.50 16.06 -14.55
C ARG A 79 1.99 17.50 -14.44
N GLU A 80 0.73 17.71 -14.84
CA GLU A 80 0.04 19.00 -14.73
C GLU A 80 -0.55 19.25 -13.32
N ARG A 81 -0.58 18.22 -12.48
CA ARG A 81 -1.11 18.25 -11.10
C ARG A 81 -2.55 18.75 -11.03
N LYS A 82 -3.39 18.30 -11.94
CA LYS A 82 -4.80 18.69 -12.05
C LYS A 82 -5.69 17.53 -12.45
N LEU A 83 -6.98 17.69 -12.21
CA LEU A 83 -7.98 16.79 -12.75
C LEU A 83 -7.97 16.89 -14.30
N ALA A 84 -7.75 15.75 -14.96
CA ALA A 84 -7.82 15.63 -16.42
C ALA A 84 -9.23 15.29 -16.90
N GLY A 85 -10.01 14.58 -16.08
CA GLY A 85 -11.37 14.19 -16.40
C GLY A 85 -12.04 13.40 -15.30
N ARG A 86 -13.33 13.12 -15.49
CA ARG A 86 -14.16 12.34 -14.57
C ARG A 86 -15.04 11.39 -15.36
N VAL A 87 -15.07 10.13 -14.92
CA VAL A 87 -16.02 9.14 -15.41
C VAL A 87 -17.13 8.96 -14.39
N SER A 88 -18.38 9.10 -14.79
CA SER A 88 -19.55 8.98 -13.90
C SER A 88 -20.26 7.64 -14.09
N ASN A 89 -21.28 7.38 -13.23
CA ASN A 89 -22.10 6.17 -13.26
C ASN A 89 -21.32 4.90 -12.90
N LEU A 90 -20.47 4.98 -11.87
CA LEU A 90 -19.68 3.88 -11.34
C LEU A 90 -20.09 3.56 -9.89
N PRO A 91 -21.34 3.13 -9.62
CA PRO A 91 -21.84 2.97 -8.28
C PRO A 91 -21.00 1.94 -7.50
N GLY A 92 -20.55 2.35 -6.30
CA GLY A 92 -19.73 1.51 -5.43
C GLY A 92 -18.34 1.19 -5.99
N ILE A 93 -17.79 2.09 -6.81
CA ILE A 93 -16.42 1.96 -7.32
C ILE A 93 -15.41 1.88 -6.17
N LYS A 94 -14.41 0.98 -6.28
CA LYS A 94 -13.39 0.78 -5.27
C LYS A 94 -11.96 0.74 -5.80
N ALA A 95 -11.71 0.03 -6.89
CA ALA A 95 -10.36 -0.19 -7.39
C ALA A 95 -10.31 -0.12 -8.91
N VAL A 96 -9.10 0.08 -9.45
CA VAL A 96 -8.83 0.17 -10.88
C VAL A 96 -7.67 -0.74 -11.24
N ALA A 97 -7.88 -1.62 -12.24
CA ALA A 97 -6.82 -2.36 -12.89
C ALA A 97 -6.48 -1.72 -14.23
N LEU A 98 -5.20 -1.52 -14.47
CA LEU A 98 -4.67 -1.09 -15.76
C LEU A 98 -4.78 -2.25 -16.76
N THR A 99 -4.54 -1.96 -18.04
CA THR A 99 -4.37 -2.98 -19.09
C THR A 99 -3.17 -2.63 -19.97
N SER A 100 -2.88 -3.45 -20.96
CA SER A 100 -1.87 -3.10 -21.98
C SER A 100 -2.25 -1.85 -22.78
N ASP A 101 -3.56 -1.58 -22.97
CA ASP A 101 -4.06 -0.35 -23.56
C ASP A 101 -4.24 0.75 -22.49
N PRO A 102 -3.49 1.87 -22.53
CA PRO A 102 -3.59 2.93 -21.54
C PRO A 102 -4.91 3.72 -21.60
N ASN A 103 -5.75 3.47 -22.61
CA ASN A 103 -7.07 4.09 -22.70
C ASN A 103 -8.20 3.24 -22.11
N ILE A 104 -7.91 1.98 -21.76
CA ILE A 104 -8.90 1.07 -21.18
C ILE A 104 -8.44 0.65 -19.79
N VAL A 105 -9.30 0.90 -18.80
CA VAL A 105 -9.10 0.39 -17.45
C VAL A 105 -10.34 -0.39 -17.02
N TYR A 106 -10.11 -1.33 -16.09
CA TYR A 106 -11.19 -2.08 -15.46
C TYR A 106 -11.37 -1.58 -14.02
N THR A 107 -12.60 -1.55 -13.55
CA THR A 107 -12.88 -1.09 -12.19
C THR A 107 -13.85 -2.03 -11.48
N SER A 108 -13.56 -2.34 -10.23
CA SER A 108 -14.54 -2.98 -9.36
C SER A 108 -15.63 -1.99 -8.98
N MET A 109 -16.87 -2.43 -9.04
CA MET A 109 -18.06 -1.66 -8.68
C MET A 109 -18.98 -2.51 -7.79
N GLY A 110 -19.93 -1.87 -7.09
CA GLY A 110 -20.83 -2.58 -6.17
C GLY A 110 -21.62 -3.74 -6.79
N THR A 111 -21.80 -3.76 -8.10
CA THR A 111 -22.65 -4.75 -8.80
C THR A 111 -21.94 -5.47 -9.94
N GLY A 112 -20.64 -5.26 -10.13
CA GLY A 112 -19.91 -5.89 -11.22
C GLY A 112 -18.57 -5.23 -11.53
N ILE A 113 -18.02 -5.56 -12.68
CA ILE A 113 -16.75 -5.01 -13.18
C ILE A 113 -17.05 -4.05 -14.32
N GLY A 114 -16.70 -2.78 -14.15
CA GLY A 114 -16.80 -1.77 -15.18
C GLY A 114 -15.61 -1.79 -16.12
N ILE A 115 -15.85 -1.63 -17.41
CA ILE A 115 -14.85 -1.38 -18.44
C ILE A 115 -14.96 0.08 -18.83
N VAL A 116 -13.90 0.84 -18.58
CA VAL A 116 -13.90 2.29 -18.74
C VAL A 116 -12.99 2.67 -19.91
N ASP A 117 -13.55 3.40 -20.86
CA ASP A 117 -12.82 4.14 -21.87
C ASP A 117 -12.38 5.48 -21.26
N VAL A 118 -11.10 5.55 -20.90
CA VAL A 118 -10.52 6.74 -20.25
C VAL A 118 -10.38 7.90 -21.23
N GLY A 119 -10.12 7.62 -22.51
CA GLY A 119 -10.03 8.64 -23.55
C GLY A 119 -11.37 9.33 -23.82
N GLY A 120 -12.45 8.53 -23.81
CA GLY A 120 -13.83 9.02 -23.97
C GLY A 120 -14.51 9.41 -22.65
N LEU A 121 -13.86 9.25 -21.52
CA LEU A 121 -14.38 9.51 -20.16
C LEU A 121 -15.74 8.85 -19.89
N LYS A 122 -15.89 7.59 -20.23
CA LYS A 122 -17.18 6.88 -20.14
C LYS A 122 -17.04 5.43 -19.70
N LEU A 123 -18.03 4.93 -18.99
CA LEU A 123 -18.26 3.50 -18.79
C LEU A 123 -18.72 2.90 -20.13
N SER A 124 -17.93 1.97 -20.68
CA SER A 124 -18.21 1.32 -21.95
C SER A 124 -19.04 0.05 -21.81
N LYS A 125 -18.78 -0.72 -20.75
CA LYS A 125 -19.43 -2.01 -20.51
C LYS A 125 -19.38 -2.36 -19.02
N THR A 126 -20.32 -3.16 -18.57
CA THR A 126 -20.29 -3.79 -17.24
C THR A 126 -20.34 -5.31 -17.39
N LEU A 127 -19.45 -6.01 -16.70
CA LEU A 127 -19.45 -7.45 -16.57
C LEU A 127 -20.14 -7.85 -15.27
N THR A 128 -21.06 -8.77 -15.35
CA THR A 128 -21.73 -9.34 -14.18
C THR A 128 -20.81 -10.37 -13.51
N VAL A 129 -20.74 -10.34 -12.18
CA VAL A 129 -20.03 -11.30 -11.33
C VAL A 129 -20.96 -11.80 -10.23
N SER A 130 -20.54 -12.85 -9.51
CA SER A 130 -21.35 -13.58 -8.54
C SER A 130 -21.66 -12.82 -7.23
N GLY A 131 -20.95 -11.71 -6.97
CA GLY A 131 -21.05 -10.94 -5.73
C GLY A 131 -20.50 -9.53 -5.87
N THR A 132 -19.97 -8.98 -4.78
CA THR A 132 -19.39 -7.64 -4.75
C THR A 132 -17.89 -7.74 -4.96
N PRO A 133 -17.35 -7.24 -6.09
CA PRO A 133 -15.93 -7.14 -6.31
C PRO A 133 -15.34 -6.02 -5.45
N ASP A 134 -14.14 -6.26 -4.90
CA ASP A 134 -13.38 -5.29 -4.12
C ASP A 134 -12.08 -4.94 -4.84
N ALA A 135 -11.00 -5.66 -4.57
CA ALA A 135 -9.75 -5.49 -5.28
C ALA A 135 -9.81 -6.06 -6.70
N ILE A 136 -9.08 -5.41 -7.60
CA ILE A 136 -8.91 -5.84 -8.98
C ILE A 136 -7.47 -5.61 -9.39
N GLN A 137 -6.85 -6.58 -10.08
CA GLN A 137 -5.45 -6.55 -10.47
C GLN A 137 -5.27 -7.05 -11.90
N TYR A 138 -4.37 -6.43 -12.65
CA TYR A 138 -3.96 -6.90 -13.97
C TYR A 138 -2.65 -7.68 -13.89
N ASP A 139 -2.69 -8.92 -14.30
CA ASP A 139 -1.51 -9.73 -14.55
C ASP A 139 -1.08 -9.54 -16.01
N ARG A 140 0.00 -8.78 -16.21
CA ARG A 140 0.52 -8.48 -17.54
C ARG A 140 1.24 -9.66 -18.20
N VAL A 141 1.68 -10.65 -17.39
CA VAL A 141 2.37 -11.83 -17.91
C VAL A 141 1.41 -12.72 -18.69
N HIS A 142 0.22 -12.92 -18.15
CA HIS A 142 -0.79 -13.79 -18.76
C HIS A 142 -1.90 -13.01 -19.49
N ASP A 143 -1.81 -11.65 -19.49
CA ASP A 143 -2.82 -10.76 -20.08
C ASP A 143 -4.23 -11.07 -19.54
N VAL A 144 -4.34 -11.14 -18.21
CA VAL A 144 -5.59 -11.46 -17.51
C VAL A 144 -5.84 -10.47 -16.35
N ILE A 145 -7.09 -10.14 -16.13
CA ILE A 145 -7.52 -9.35 -14.97
C ILE A 145 -8.11 -10.28 -13.94
N LEU A 146 -7.68 -10.14 -12.69
CA LEU A 146 -8.20 -10.85 -11.54
C LEU A 146 -9.03 -9.91 -10.68
N ALA A 147 -10.22 -10.34 -10.27
CA ALA A 147 -11.09 -9.59 -9.37
C ALA A 147 -11.48 -10.43 -8.17
N GLY A 148 -11.17 -9.96 -6.97
CA GLY A 148 -11.58 -10.58 -5.70
C GLY A 148 -13.05 -10.27 -5.43
N ILE A 149 -13.86 -11.29 -5.24
CA ILE A 149 -15.33 -11.19 -5.11
C ILE A 149 -15.77 -11.74 -3.76
N SER A 150 -16.55 -10.94 -3.05
CA SER A 150 -17.21 -11.32 -1.80
C SER A 150 -18.72 -11.45 -2.03
N GLY A 151 -19.33 -12.56 -1.56
CA GLY A 151 -20.75 -12.84 -1.73
C GLY A 151 -21.17 -14.10 -1.00
N ALA A 152 -22.10 -14.82 -1.58
CA ALA A 152 -22.50 -16.15 -1.08
C ALA A 152 -21.31 -17.14 -1.12
N LYS A 153 -20.40 -16.93 -2.07
CA LYS A 153 -19.07 -17.53 -2.12
C LYS A 153 -18.04 -16.44 -2.17
N THR A 154 -16.82 -16.75 -1.74
CA THR A 154 -15.64 -15.93 -1.92
C THR A 154 -14.79 -16.53 -3.03
N GLU A 155 -14.50 -15.75 -4.05
CA GLU A 155 -13.80 -16.24 -5.24
C GLU A 155 -12.97 -15.14 -5.91
N VAL A 156 -12.08 -15.54 -6.81
CA VAL A 156 -11.41 -14.63 -7.74
C VAL A 156 -11.92 -14.95 -9.14
N ALA A 157 -12.46 -13.95 -9.83
CA ALA A 157 -12.84 -14.03 -11.22
C ALA A 157 -11.66 -13.68 -12.14
N PHE A 158 -11.52 -14.43 -13.21
CA PHE A 158 -10.56 -14.20 -14.28
C PHE A 158 -11.27 -13.58 -15.48
N ILE A 159 -10.76 -12.47 -15.96
CA ILE A 159 -11.35 -11.68 -17.04
C ILE A 159 -10.32 -11.55 -18.14
N ASP A 160 -10.70 -11.95 -19.35
CA ASP A 160 -9.90 -11.73 -20.55
C ASP A 160 -10.14 -10.28 -21.06
N PRO A 161 -9.12 -9.42 -21.07
CA PRO A 161 -9.27 -8.03 -21.49
C PRO A 161 -9.53 -7.88 -22.99
N LYS A 162 -9.18 -8.86 -23.84
CA LYS A 162 -9.41 -8.83 -25.30
C LYS A 162 -10.85 -9.12 -25.65
N THR A 163 -11.41 -10.18 -25.06
CA THR A 163 -12.81 -10.56 -25.30
C THR A 163 -13.76 -9.80 -24.40
N GLN A 164 -13.25 -9.18 -23.34
CA GLN A 164 -14.02 -8.47 -22.32
C GLN A 164 -15.09 -9.36 -21.70
N THR A 165 -14.67 -10.56 -21.27
CA THR A 165 -15.55 -11.57 -20.66
C THR A 165 -14.91 -12.19 -19.44
N VAL A 166 -15.73 -12.63 -18.48
CA VAL A 166 -15.30 -13.50 -17.39
C VAL A 166 -15.07 -14.90 -17.99
N THR A 167 -13.86 -15.42 -17.84
CA THR A 167 -13.44 -16.70 -18.42
C THR A 167 -13.42 -17.85 -17.42
N GLY A 168 -13.60 -17.55 -16.13
CA GLY A 168 -13.67 -18.53 -15.05
C GLY A 168 -13.49 -17.89 -13.68
N THR A 169 -13.58 -18.74 -12.65
CA THR A 169 -13.38 -18.34 -11.25
C THR A 169 -12.58 -19.40 -10.50
N VAL A 170 -11.95 -19.00 -9.39
CA VAL A 170 -11.41 -19.91 -8.37
C VAL A 170 -11.95 -19.53 -7.02
N GLU A 171 -12.49 -20.50 -6.28
CA GLU A 171 -12.94 -20.28 -4.91
C GLU A 171 -11.74 -20.05 -3.99
N VAL A 172 -11.83 -19.04 -3.12
CA VAL A 172 -10.80 -18.70 -2.13
C VAL A 172 -11.33 -18.91 -0.72
N PRO A 173 -10.47 -19.19 0.28
CA PRO A 173 -10.91 -19.67 1.58
C PRO A 173 -11.62 -18.63 2.45
N GLY A 174 -11.62 -17.37 2.06
CA GLY A 174 -12.23 -16.28 2.83
C GLY A 174 -12.25 -14.96 2.09
N LYS A 175 -12.47 -13.86 2.82
CA LYS A 175 -12.63 -12.51 2.25
C LYS A 175 -11.36 -12.07 1.50
N PRO A 176 -11.42 -11.94 0.15
CA PRO A 176 -10.33 -11.43 -0.64
C PRO A 176 -10.17 -9.92 -0.42
N GLU A 177 -8.93 -9.50 -0.26
CA GLU A 177 -8.49 -8.09 -0.19
C GLU A 177 -7.54 -7.78 -1.35
N LEU A 178 -6.52 -6.95 -1.15
CA LEU A 178 -5.64 -6.55 -2.24
C LEU A 178 -4.76 -7.70 -2.75
N MET A 179 -4.34 -7.54 -4.01
CA MET A 179 -3.50 -8.48 -4.75
C MET A 179 -2.26 -7.78 -5.28
N ASP A 180 -1.18 -8.57 -5.46
CA ASP A 180 -0.01 -8.16 -6.24
C ASP A 180 0.54 -9.32 -7.06
N VAL A 181 1.27 -9.02 -8.14
CA VAL A 181 1.72 -10.00 -9.13
C VAL A 181 3.21 -10.30 -8.97
N ASN A 182 3.52 -11.57 -8.83
CA ASN A 182 4.86 -12.09 -9.02
C ASN A 182 5.08 -12.44 -10.49
N GLU A 183 5.55 -11.49 -11.26
CA GLU A 183 5.72 -11.65 -12.71
C GLU A 183 6.75 -12.70 -13.09
N THR A 184 7.77 -12.92 -12.25
CA THR A 184 8.81 -13.93 -12.48
C THR A 184 8.28 -15.35 -12.35
N ALA A 185 7.43 -15.61 -11.35
CA ALA A 185 6.84 -16.92 -11.12
C ALA A 185 5.48 -17.09 -11.83
N GLY A 186 4.91 -16.02 -12.39
CA GLY A 186 3.57 -16.03 -12.98
C GLY A 186 2.47 -16.31 -11.96
N LEU A 187 2.60 -15.81 -10.74
CA LEU A 187 1.66 -16.01 -9.64
C LEU A 187 1.06 -14.68 -9.16
N VAL A 188 -0.14 -14.74 -8.63
CA VAL A 188 -0.79 -13.60 -7.98
C VAL A 188 -0.94 -13.88 -6.50
N TYR A 189 -0.40 -13.00 -5.65
CA TYR A 189 -0.58 -13.04 -4.21
C TYR A 189 -1.85 -12.28 -3.82
N LEU A 190 -2.69 -12.91 -3.04
CA LEU A 190 -3.97 -12.37 -2.58
C LEU A 190 -4.07 -12.43 -1.07
N ALA A 191 -4.30 -11.30 -0.42
CA ALA A 191 -4.61 -11.25 1.00
C ALA A 191 -6.01 -11.82 1.28
N ILE A 192 -6.11 -12.70 2.28
CA ILE A 192 -7.36 -13.28 2.77
C ILE A 192 -7.58 -12.83 4.22
N ASN A 193 -8.34 -11.76 4.36
CA ASN A 193 -8.45 -11.00 5.59
C ASN A 193 -8.90 -11.83 6.80
N ASP A 194 -10.05 -12.48 6.69
CA ASP A 194 -10.69 -13.25 7.77
C ASP A 194 -10.03 -14.61 8.06
N LYS A 195 -8.99 -14.99 7.28
CA LYS A 195 -8.23 -16.24 7.48
C LYS A 195 -6.80 -16.00 7.94
N ASN A 196 -6.40 -14.74 8.12
CA ASN A 196 -5.04 -14.38 8.50
C ASN A 196 -3.99 -15.06 7.60
N ALA A 197 -4.18 -14.93 6.30
CA ALA A 197 -3.40 -15.63 5.30
C ALA A 197 -3.20 -14.80 4.03
N VAL A 198 -2.19 -15.18 3.26
CA VAL A 198 -2.05 -14.81 1.85
C VAL A 198 -2.04 -16.08 1.03
N VAL A 199 -2.75 -16.12 -0.07
CA VAL A 199 -2.73 -17.25 -1.01
C VAL A 199 -1.97 -16.83 -2.28
N ALA A 200 -1.27 -17.79 -2.89
CA ALA A 200 -0.71 -17.66 -4.22
C ALA A 200 -1.64 -18.37 -5.21
N ILE A 201 -2.06 -17.66 -6.23
CA ILE A 201 -2.95 -18.15 -7.29
C ILE A 201 -2.15 -18.23 -8.58
N ASP A 202 -2.24 -19.36 -9.25
CA ASP A 202 -1.77 -19.52 -10.63
C ASP A 202 -2.90 -19.17 -11.60
N PRO A 203 -2.77 -18.10 -12.38
CA PRO A 203 -3.81 -17.65 -13.31
C PRO A 203 -4.06 -18.62 -14.48
N VAL A 204 -3.07 -19.45 -14.82
CA VAL A 204 -3.18 -20.42 -15.94
C VAL A 204 -4.00 -21.63 -15.52
N SER A 205 -3.62 -22.28 -14.43
CA SER A 205 -4.37 -23.41 -13.87
C SER A 205 -5.60 -23.00 -13.10
N ARG A 206 -5.75 -21.70 -12.79
CA ARG A 206 -6.84 -21.12 -11.98
C ARG A 206 -6.99 -21.85 -10.65
N SER A 207 -5.88 -22.00 -9.95
CA SER A 207 -5.84 -22.73 -8.70
C SER A 207 -4.97 -22.02 -7.66
N ILE A 208 -5.27 -22.27 -6.38
CA ILE A 208 -4.40 -21.87 -5.28
C ILE A 208 -3.25 -22.87 -5.22
N THR A 209 -2.04 -22.38 -5.39
CA THR A 209 -0.82 -23.19 -5.36
C THR A 209 -0.18 -23.23 -3.99
N LYS A 210 -0.31 -22.14 -3.22
CA LYS A 210 0.27 -21.99 -1.88
C LYS A 210 -0.59 -21.14 -0.97
N THR A 211 -0.39 -21.33 0.35
CA THR A 211 -1.00 -20.51 1.38
C THR A 211 0.06 -20.16 2.42
N PHE A 212 0.30 -18.86 2.60
CA PHE A 212 1.22 -18.32 3.60
C PHE A 212 0.43 -17.93 4.85
N LYS A 213 0.86 -18.46 5.99
CA LYS A 213 0.34 -18.18 7.33
C LYS A 213 1.49 -18.00 8.31
N GLY A 214 1.21 -17.47 9.47
CA GLY A 214 2.25 -17.14 10.45
C GLY A 214 2.84 -15.75 10.20
N CYS A 215 4.07 -15.52 10.63
CA CYS A 215 4.72 -14.21 10.54
C CYS A 215 3.87 -13.06 11.13
N ASP A 216 3.05 -13.35 12.13
CA ASP A 216 2.05 -12.43 12.72
C ASP A 216 1.03 -11.85 11.74
N ILE A 217 0.79 -12.48 10.59
CA ILE A 217 -0.26 -12.08 9.66
C ILE A 217 -1.62 -12.15 10.36
N LYS A 218 -2.26 -10.97 10.54
CA LYS A 218 -3.56 -10.81 11.19
C LYS A 218 -4.40 -9.78 10.44
N GLY A 219 -5.55 -10.21 9.91
CA GLY A 219 -6.43 -9.35 9.14
C GLY A 219 -5.71 -8.61 7.99
N PRO A 220 -4.97 -9.33 7.11
CA PRO A 220 -4.19 -8.68 6.06
C PRO A 220 -5.10 -7.91 5.10
N THR A 221 -4.69 -6.70 4.75
CA THR A 221 -5.43 -5.82 3.81
C THR A 221 -4.66 -5.64 2.51
N GLY A 222 -3.43 -5.14 2.57
CA GLY A 222 -2.58 -4.88 1.42
C GLY A 222 -1.42 -5.86 1.31
N VAL A 223 -1.01 -6.14 0.08
CA VAL A 223 0.20 -6.87 -0.25
C VAL A 223 1.02 -6.11 -1.28
N ALA A 224 2.35 -6.22 -1.21
CA ALA A 224 3.27 -5.73 -2.21
C ALA A 224 4.45 -6.71 -2.35
N TYR A 225 4.92 -6.93 -3.56
CA TYR A 225 5.94 -7.94 -3.83
C TYR A 225 7.22 -7.32 -4.39
N ASP A 226 8.34 -7.66 -3.77
CA ASP A 226 9.68 -7.39 -4.27
C ASP A 226 10.19 -8.60 -5.05
N SER A 227 10.22 -8.48 -6.38
CA SER A 227 10.62 -9.58 -7.26
C SER A 227 12.12 -9.83 -7.24
N GLU A 228 12.93 -8.87 -6.86
CA GLU A 228 14.39 -9.00 -6.79
C GLU A 228 14.81 -9.85 -5.59
N GLN A 229 14.20 -9.61 -4.43
CA GLN A 229 14.52 -10.31 -3.20
C GLN A 229 13.61 -11.50 -2.91
N GLY A 230 12.51 -11.66 -3.64
CA GLY A 230 11.50 -12.70 -3.37
C GLY A 230 10.73 -12.45 -2.07
N LEU A 231 10.56 -11.18 -1.68
CA LEU A 231 9.90 -10.79 -0.44
C LEU A 231 8.48 -10.30 -0.69
N LEU A 232 7.54 -10.86 0.03
CA LEU A 232 6.15 -10.42 0.06
C LEU A 232 5.89 -9.63 1.35
N PHE A 233 5.56 -8.37 1.19
CA PHE A 233 5.15 -7.47 2.26
C PHE A 233 3.65 -7.55 2.42
N VAL A 234 3.20 -7.71 3.66
CA VAL A 234 1.79 -7.93 4.01
C VAL A 234 1.39 -6.95 5.08
N ALA A 235 0.46 -6.05 4.78
CA ALA A 235 -0.10 -5.13 5.76
C ALA A 235 -1.02 -5.87 6.72
N SER A 236 -0.59 -5.99 7.95
CA SER A 236 -1.31 -6.56 9.09
C SER A 236 -1.37 -5.54 10.23
N SER A 237 -1.84 -4.34 9.88
CA SER A 237 -1.77 -3.15 10.73
C SER A 237 -2.08 -3.41 12.22
N PRO A 238 -1.23 -3.00 13.17
CA PRO A 238 -0.15 -2.02 13.04
C PRO A 238 1.21 -2.62 12.65
N GLN A 239 1.24 -3.73 11.96
CA GLN A 239 2.47 -4.41 11.55
C GLN A 239 2.52 -4.61 10.04
N LEU A 240 3.74 -4.58 9.51
CA LEU A 240 4.10 -5.05 8.19
C LEU A 240 4.81 -6.39 8.34
N CYS A 241 4.16 -7.47 7.94
CA CYS A 241 4.75 -8.81 7.95
C CYS A 241 5.51 -9.03 6.66
N VAL A 242 6.69 -9.65 6.75
CA VAL A 242 7.55 -9.89 5.59
C VAL A 242 7.79 -11.38 5.44
N VAL A 243 7.35 -11.93 4.32
CA VAL A 243 7.46 -13.36 4.00
C VAL A 243 8.40 -13.54 2.81
N ASP A 244 9.40 -14.35 2.97
CA ASP A 244 10.22 -14.85 1.86
C ASP A 244 9.42 -15.98 1.18
N VAL A 245 8.95 -15.72 -0.02
CA VAL A 245 8.08 -16.66 -0.74
C VAL A 245 8.87 -17.78 -1.44
N VAL A 246 10.19 -17.64 -1.57
CA VAL A 246 11.06 -18.63 -2.19
C VAL A 246 11.34 -19.77 -1.22
N ILE A 247 11.73 -19.43 0.01
CA ILE A 247 12.01 -20.42 1.07
C ILE A 247 10.84 -20.61 2.04
N GLU A 248 9.72 -19.90 1.81
CA GLU A 248 8.46 -19.98 2.57
C GLU A 248 8.62 -19.70 4.06
N GLN A 249 9.41 -18.68 4.40
CA GLN A 249 9.71 -18.33 5.80
C GLN A 249 9.38 -16.88 6.12
N CYS A 250 9.07 -16.64 7.38
CA CYS A 250 9.00 -15.29 7.93
C CYS A 250 10.40 -14.66 7.96
N ARG A 251 10.56 -13.51 7.34
CA ARG A 251 11.81 -12.73 7.36
C ARG A 251 11.83 -11.71 8.46
N GLY A 252 10.66 -11.24 8.87
CA GLY A 252 10.55 -10.25 9.93
C GLY A 252 9.17 -9.64 10.02
N VAL A 253 9.00 -8.82 11.06
CA VAL A 253 7.82 -8.01 11.30
C VAL A 253 8.30 -6.61 11.66
N VAL A 254 7.71 -5.59 11.05
CA VAL A 254 8.07 -4.19 11.23
C VAL A 254 6.85 -3.43 11.72
N ASP A 255 7.00 -2.61 12.76
CA ASP A 255 5.90 -1.77 13.23
C ASP A 255 5.65 -0.63 12.23
N ILE A 256 4.38 -0.43 11.88
CA ILE A 256 3.88 0.62 10.99
C ILE A 256 2.73 1.37 11.66
N GLY A 257 2.19 2.39 11.01
CA GLY A 257 1.00 3.08 11.48
C GLY A 257 -0.25 2.21 11.53
N LYS A 258 -1.35 2.75 12.05
CA LYS A 258 -2.62 2.04 12.22
C LYS A 258 -3.63 2.41 11.12
N GLY A 259 -4.46 1.43 10.78
CA GLY A 259 -5.50 1.60 9.76
C GLY A 259 -4.95 1.62 8.34
N THR A 260 -3.95 0.79 8.09
CA THR A 260 -3.38 0.57 6.77
C THR A 260 -4.39 -0.19 5.91
N ASP A 261 -4.61 0.29 4.71
CA ASP A 261 -5.43 -0.36 3.70
C ASP A 261 -4.57 -0.74 2.49
N GLN A 262 -3.94 0.24 1.88
CA GLN A 262 -3.08 0.03 0.72
C GLN A 262 -1.59 0.23 1.07
N ILE A 263 -0.75 -0.62 0.49
CA ILE A 263 0.70 -0.52 0.54
C ILE A 263 1.28 -0.55 -0.86
N ALA A 264 2.51 -0.10 -1.00
CA ALA A 264 3.22 -0.16 -2.28
C ALA A 264 4.73 -0.39 -2.05
N PHE A 265 5.36 -1.08 -2.98
CA PHE A 265 6.80 -1.27 -3.04
C PHE A 265 7.37 -0.50 -4.23
N ASN A 266 8.41 0.29 -4.02
CA ASN A 266 9.15 0.95 -5.08
C ASN A 266 10.47 0.20 -5.35
N PRO A 267 10.61 -0.45 -6.51
CA PRO A 267 11.81 -1.22 -6.84
C PRO A 267 13.04 -0.33 -7.11
N HIS A 268 12.85 0.98 -7.34
CA HIS A 268 13.97 1.89 -7.58
C HIS A 268 14.62 2.36 -6.27
N THR A 269 13.82 2.68 -5.26
CA THR A 269 14.33 3.12 -3.95
C THR A 269 14.49 1.96 -2.96
N HIS A 270 13.96 0.78 -3.26
CA HIS A 270 13.84 -0.36 -2.35
C HIS A 270 13.06 -0.04 -1.07
N HIS A 271 12.06 0.83 -1.16
CA HIS A 271 11.22 1.22 -0.04
C HIS A 271 9.80 0.66 -0.17
N VAL A 272 9.26 0.26 0.98
CA VAL A 272 7.84 -0.09 1.15
C VAL A 272 7.15 1.05 1.86
N TYR A 273 6.00 1.48 1.31
CA TYR A 273 5.17 2.53 1.88
C TYR A 273 3.85 1.96 2.34
N THR A 274 3.36 2.45 3.46
CA THR A 274 2.03 2.10 3.98
C THR A 274 1.23 3.35 4.28
N ALA A 275 0.01 3.45 3.73
CA ALA A 275 -0.89 4.56 4.02
C ALA A 275 -1.77 4.23 5.23
N ASN A 276 -1.63 4.99 6.31
CA ASN A 276 -2.16 4.67 7.63
C ASN A 276 -3.23 5.67 8.07
N SER A 277 -4.50 5.34 7.84
CA SER A 277 -5.63 6.26 8.02
C SER A 277 -5.88 6.65 9.48
N ALA A 278 -5.63 5.77 10.43
CA ALA A 278 -5.87 6.03 11.86
C ALA A 278 -4.76 6.87 12.49
N THR A 279 -3.49 6.62 12.15
CA THR A 279 -2.36 7.42 12.60
C THR A 279 -2.10 8.66 11.74
N LYS A 280 -2.70 8.73 10.53
CA LYS A 280 -2.62 9.87 9.59
C LYS A 280 -1.21 10.11 9.07
N ASP A 281 -0.52 9.02 8.76
CA ASP A 281 0.87 9.05 8.30
C ASP A 281 1.10 8.05 7.16
N ILE A 282 2.28 8.15 6.59
CA ILE A 282 2.87 7.18 5.68
C ILE A 282 4.08 6.60 6.39
N SER A 283 4.08 5.33 6.71
CA SER A 283 5.30 4.68 7.17
C SER A 283 6.15 4.27 5.97
N VAL A 284 7.46 4.46 6.08
CA VAL A 284 8.44 4.06 5.06
C VAL A 284 9.39 3.06 5.67
N VAL A 285 9.55 1.92 5.01
CA VAL A 285 10.38 0.81 5.45
C VAL A 285 11.36 0.45 4.33
N ASP A 286 12.62 0.32 4.67
CA ASP A 286 13.66 -0.20 3.77
C ASP A 286 13.43 -1.72 3.57
N SER A 287 13.21 -2.16 2.34
CA SER A 287 12.86 -3.55 2.01
C SER A 287 14.02 -4.52 2.20
N THR A 288 15.26 -4.03 2.12
CA THR A 288 16.47 -4.84 2.22
C THR A 288 16.86 -5.11 3.68
N THR A 289 16.84 -4.06 4.50
CA THR A 289 17.24 -4.14 5.90
C THR A 289 16.07 -4.41 6.86
N LEU A 290 14.85 -4.27 6.38
CA LEU A 290 13.59 -4.33 7.14
C LEU A 290 13.55 -3.30 8.28
N LYS A 291 14.23 -2.18 8.13
CA LYS A 291 14.24 -1.11 9.12
C LYS A 291 13.23 -0.02 8.76
N PRO A 292 12.49 0.50 9.76
CA PRO A 292 11.68 1.69 9.53
C PRO A 292 12.60 2.89 9.28
N LEU A 293 12.36 3.59 8.18
CA LEU A 293 13.07 4.84 7.83
C LEU A 293 12.39 6.07 8.46
N GLY A 294 11.16 5.91 8.91
CA GLY A 294 10.39 6.95 9.58
C GLY A 294 8.97 7.09 9.03
N VAL A 295 8.35 8.21 9.34
CA VAL A 295 6.97 8.52 8.94
C VAL A 295 6.87 9.91 8.31
N ALA A 296 5.96 10.06 7.35
CA ALA A 296 5.55 11.35 6.80
C ALA A 296 4.05 11.58 7.08
N GLY A 297 3.65 12.81 7.41
CA GLY A 297 2.25 13.13 7.63
C GLY A 297 1.44 13.08 6.34
N SER A 298 0.27 12.42 6.35
CA SER A 298 -0.54 12.19 5.15
C SER A 298 -1.92 12.88 5.17
N GLY A 299 -2.32 13.45 6.31
CA GLY A 299 -3.65 14.03 6.48
C GLY A 299 -4.72 13.04 6.95
N ARG A 300 -5.96 13.50 7.06
CA ARG A 300 -7.07 12.70 7.63
C ARG A 300 -7.69 11.76 6.59
N GLY A 301 -7.81 10.49 6.97
CA GLY A 301 -8.44 9.46 6.15
C GLY A 301 -7.55 8.93 5.02
N ALA A 302 -6.24 9.07 5.16
CA ALA A 302 -5.26 8.61 4.18
C ALA A 302 -4.93 7.14 4.41
N GLY A 303 -5.80 6.25 3.95
CA GLY A 303 -5.60 4.79 3.97
C GLY A 303 -5.18 4.21 2.62
N THR A 304 -5.28 5.00 1.54
CA THR A 304 -5.02 4.54 0.18
C THR A 304 -3.96 5.38 -0.51
N MET A 305 -3.18 4.73 -1.36
CA MET A 305 -2.01 5.33 -2.00
C MET A 305 -1.66 4.67 -3.33
N ALA A 306 -0.83 5.35 -4.12
CA ALA A 306 -0.17 4.77 -5.27
C ALA A 306 1.23 5.35 -5.42
N ILE A 307 2.11 4.66 -6.13
CA ILE A 307 3.46 5.15 -6.43
C ILE A 307 3.69 5.29 -7.92
N ASP A 308 4.55 6.21 -8.28
CA ASP A 308 5.18 6.28 -9.59
C ASP A 308 6.68 5.95 -9.44
N PRO A 309 7.09 4.72 -9.70
CA PRO A 309 8.48 4.31 -9.52
C PRO A 309 9.42 4.94 -10.56
N THR A 310 8.91 5.58 -11.60
CA THR A 310 9.74 6.27 -12.60
C THR A 310 10.18 7.66 -12.13
N THR A 311 9.51 8.21 -11.14
CA THR A 311 9.77 9.56 -10.59
C THR A 311 9.91 9.55 -9.07
N ASP A 312 9.88 8.38 -8.42
CA ASP A 312 9.90 8.16 -6.97
C ASP A 312 8.86 8.99 -6.22
N ARG A 313 7.69 9.14 -6.85
CA ARG A 313 6.58 9.87 -6.24
C ARG A 313 5.59 8.94 -5.59
N VAL A 314 5.16 9.37 -4.41
CA VAL A 314 4.12 8.72 -3.61
C VAL A 314 2.90 9.63 -3.58
N TYR A 315 1.75 9.11 -3.98
CA TYR A 315 0.46 9.79 -3.98
C TYR A 315 -0.43 9.19 -2.91
N VAL A 316 -0.95 10.01 -2.00
CA VAL A 316 -1.78 9.53 -0.89
C VAL A 316 -3.08 10.31 -0.82
N MET A 317 -4.20 9.62 -0.77
CA MET A 317 -5.52 10.23 -0.70
C MET A 317 -5.89 10.64 0.72
N ALA A 318 -5.86 11.93 1.03
CA ALA A 318 -6.43 12.49 2.24
C ALA A 318 -7.96 12.64 2.07
N ALA A 319 -8.68 11.54 2.20
CA ALA A 319 -10.08 11.40 1.80
C ALA A 319 -10.99 12.48 2.36
N ARG A 320 -10.87 12.85 3.64
CA ARG A 320 -11.75 13.86 4.27
C ARG A 320 -11.58 15.28 3.73
N SER A 321 -10.47 15.57 3.08
CA SER A 321 -10.20 16.89 2.50
C SER A 321 -10.33 16.92 0.97
N GLY A 322 -10.54 15.77 0.32
CA GLY A 322 -10.56 15.66 -1.13
C GLY A 322 -9.22 16.04 -1.78
N ILE A 323 -8.12 15.70 -1.11
CA ILE A 323 -6.77 16.10 -1.53
C ILE A 323 -5.93 14.85 -1.76
N VAL A 324 -5.24 14.81 -2.89
CA VAL A 324 -4.14 13.88 -3.11
C VAL A 324 -2.83 14.57 -2.70
N GLY A 325 -2.22 14.12 -1.61
CA GLY A 325 -0.88 14.54 -1.21
C GLY A 325 0.15 13.95 -2.16
N VAL A 326 1.13 14.75 -2.55
CA VAL A 326 2.22 14.33 -3.44
C VAL A 326 3.54 14.43 -2.69
N TYR A 327 4.25 13.32 -2.62
CA TYR A 327 5.53 13.23 -1.95
C TYR A 327 6.59 12.71 -2.91
N HIS A 328 7.84 13.00 -2.60
CA HIS A 328 9.01 12.46 -3.29
C HIS A 328 9.87 11.70 -2.27
N ASP A 329 10.27 10.54 -2.64
CA ASP A 329 11.27 9.74 -1.97
C ASP A 329 12.65 10.09 -2.52
N PRO A 330 13.55 10.71 -1.74
CA PRO A 330 14.82 11.31 -2.21
C PRO A 330 15.90 10.27 -2.53
#